data_576350180ca107e93f5f52cc3f04b715
#
_entry.id   576350180ca107e93f5f52cc3f04b715
#
_cell.length_a   1.000
_cell.length_b   1.000
_cell.length_c   1.000
_cell.angle_alpha   90.00
_cell.angle_beta   90.00
_cell.angle_gamma   90.00
#
_symmetry.space_group_name_H-M   'P 1'
#
loop_
_entity.id
_entity.type
_entity.pdbx_description
1 polymer ?
#
loop_
_entity_poly.entity_id
_entity_poly.type
_entity_poly.pdbx_seq_one_letter_code
_entity_poly.pdbx_strand_id
1 'polypeptide(L)'
;LDEILLIAEMKLAQIRENVERYSQEISKAYYLQGAGLKTNIDFDDIYSRYSDLFSEDNLREIKASLSAATDSDERKRTNSLLEAFYGEIITKKHKSLINELLELESTSEIEIGPGKTVPYRSSMFYLLDEPSPDRRKEIERKIESFVSDELNPVLEESFLQEEKSINELGFANKVEM
;
A
#
# COMPACT_ATOMS: atom_id res chain seq x y z
N LEU A 1 -23.11 -30.32 14.20
CA LEU A 1 -23.24 -28.93 13.79
C LEU A 1 -22.37 -28.03 14.66
N ASP A 2 -22.40 -28.19 15.97
CA ASP A 2 -21.64 -27.37 16.93
C ASP A 2 -20.11 -27.51 16.79
N GLU A 3 -19.62 -28.69 16.44
CA GLU A 3 -18.19 -28.94 16.24
C GLU A 3 -17.66 -28.24 14.96
N ILE A 4 -18.45 -28.21 13.87
CA ILE A 4 -18.08 -27.52 12.64
C ILE A 4 -18.06 -26.00 12.84
N LEU A 5 -19.03 -25.46 13.57
CA LEU A 5 -19.09 -24.06 13.95
C LEU A 5 -17.87 -23.65 14.81
N LEU A 6 -17.53 -24.46 15.80
CA LEU A 6 -16.36 -24.22 16.66
C LEU A 6 -15.04 -24.21 15.86
N ILE A 7 -14.88 -25.12 14.91
CA ILE A 7 -13.69 -25.16 14.03
C ILE A 7 -13.63 -23.91 13.14
N ALA A 8 -14.74 -23.46 12.57
CA ALA A 8 -14.80 -22.25 11.76
C ALA A 8 -14.47 -20.98 12.59
N GLU A 9 -15.01 -20.87 13.80
CA GLU A 9 -14.69 -19.76 14.71
C GLU A 9 -13.21 -19.72 15.10
N MET A 10 -12.61 -20.87 15.41
CA MET A 10 -11.18 -20.99 15.71
C MET A 10 -10.32 -20.58 14.50
N LYS A 11 -10.72 -20.98 13.31
CA LYS A 11 -10.00 -20.62 12.07
C LYS A 11 -10.09 -19.12 11.77
N LEU A 12 -11.26 -18.52 11.94
CA LEU A 12 -11.44 -17.07 11.74
C LEU A 12 -10.62 -16.27 12.77
N ALA A 13 -10.58 -16.71 14.04
CA ALA A 13 -9.77 -16.08 15.07
C ALA A 13 -8.28 -16.13 14.73
N GLN A 14 -7.79 -17.26 14.21
CA GLN A 14 -6.40 -17.40 13.76
C GLN A 14 -6.07 -16.51 12.57
N ILE A 15 -7.00 -16.38 11.60
CA ILE A 15 -6.84 -15.47 10.46
C ILE A 15 -6.71 -14.03 10.97
N ARG A 16 -7.58 -13.59 11.89
CA ARG A 16 -7.52 -12.24 12.49
C ARG A 16 -6.20 -11.96 13.17
N GLU A 17 -5.73 -12.88 14.00
CA GLU A 17 -4.44 -12.73 14.68
C GLU A 17 -3.28 -12.61 13.70
N ASN A 18 -3.27 -13.41 12.66
CA ASN A 18 -2.22 -13.36 11.63
C ASN A 18 -2.28 -12.06 10.82
N VAL A 19 -3.48 -11.55 10.49
CA VAL A 19 -3.63 -10.25 9.82
C VAL A 19 -3.15 -9.11 10.70
N GLU A 20 -3.43 -9.15 12.00
CA GLU A 20 -2.94 -8.16 12.95
C GLU A 20 -1.41 -8.14 13.01
N ARG A 21 -0.78 -9.31 13.13
CA ARG A 21 0.69 -9.44 13.12
C ARG A 21 1.30 -8.92 11.83
N TYR A 22 0.74 -9.32 10.69
CA TYR A 22 1.15 -8.82 9.38
C TYR A 22 1.06 -7.30 9.31
N SER A 23 -0.10 -6.72 9.69
CA SER A 23 -0.33 -5.28 9.66
C SER A 23 0.64 -4.50 10.56
N GLN A 24 1.00 -5.05 11.71
CA GLN A 24 2.00 -4.45 12.60
C GLN A 24 3.40 -4.48 11.97
N GLU A 25 3.80 -5.59 11.37
CA GLU A 25 5.11 -5.73 10.74
C GLU A 25 5.25 -4.82 9.51
N ILE A 26 4.26 -4.82 8.62
CA ILE A 26 4.30 -4.01 7.39
C ILE A 26 4.24 -2.51 7.70
N SER A 27 3.38 -2.10 8.63
CA SER A 27 3.27 -0.70 9.06
C SER A 27 4.56 -0.20 9.71
N LYS A 28 5.20 -1.04 10.54
CA LYS A 28 6.51 -0.73 11.13
C LYS A 28 7.59 -0.58 10.05
N ALA A 29 7.59 -1.44 9.04
CA ALA A 29 8.53 -1.38 7.93
C ALA A 29 8.37 -0.06 7.14
N TYR A 30 7.16 0.30 6.75
CA TYR A 30 6.88 1.57 6.07
C TYR A 30 7.26 2.79 6.93
N TYR A 31 6.94 2.76 8.22
CA TYR A 31 7.33 3.84 9.14
C TYR A 31 8.85 4.03 9.19
N LEU A 32 9.60 2.93 9.37
CA LEU A 32 11.06 3.00 9.47
C LEU A 32 11.71 3.51 8.18
N GLN A 33 11.19 3.12 7.02
CA GLN A 33 11.65 3.60 5.73
C GLN A 33 11.26 5.07 5.50
N GLY A 34 10.00 5.42 5.73
CA GLY A 34 9.50 6.78 5.55
C GLY A 34 10.16 7.80 6.48
N ALA A 35 10.50 7.38 7.71
CA ALA A 35 11.25 8.20 8.67
C ALA A 35 12.78 8.26 8.39
N GLY A 36 13.27 7.54 7.37
CA GLY A 36 14.71 7.46 7.08
C GLY A 36 15.54 6.70 8.13
N LEU A 37 14.89 5.96 9.03
CA LEU A 37 15.54 5.20 10.10
C LEU A 37 16.12 3.87 9.60
N LYS A 38 15.60 3.35 8.49
CA LYS A 38 16.13 2.21 7.76
C LYS A 38 15.97 2.44 6.26
N THR A 39 17.03 2.21 5.50
CA THR A 39 17.05 2.37 4.04
C THR A 39 16.84 1.05 3.29
N ASN A 40 17.19 -0.07 3.92
CA ASN A 40 17.11 -1.41 3.31
C ASN A 40 16.12 -2.25 4.11
N ILE A 41 14.83 -2.12 3.79
CA ILE A 41 13.79 -2.98 4.33
C ILE A 41 13.40 -3.98 3.25
N ASP A 42 13.53 -5.26 3.57
CA ASP A 42 13.09 -6.34 2.69
C ASP A 42 11.58 -6.55 2.87
N PHE A 43 10.80 -5.79 2.11
CA PHE A 43 9.35 -5.99 2.06
C PHE A 43 8.98 -7.34 1.46
N ASP A 44 9.81 -7.89 0.57
CA ASP A 44 9.57 -9.19 -0.06
C ASP A 44 9.65 -10.33 0.93
N ASP A 45 10.57 -10.24 1.91
CA ASP A 45 10.63 -11.18 3.02
C ASP A 45 9.34 -11.14 3.86
N ILE A 46 8.85 -9.93 4.21
CA ILE A 46 7.60 -9.79 4.95
C ILE A 46 6.44 -10.41 4.16
N TYR A 47 6.25 -10.03 2.91
CA TYR A 47 5.17 -10.56 2.07
C TYR A 47 5.26 -12.08 1.88
N SER A 48 6.48 -12.62 1.73
CA SER A 48 6.71 -14.05 1.56
C SER A 48 6.27 -14.86 2.79
N ARG A 49 6.58 -14.37 3.99
CA ARG A 49 6.19 -15.01 5.26
C ARG A 49 4.68 -15.09 5.46
N TYR A 50 3.94 -14.17 4.88
CA TYR A 50 2.47 -14.11 4.97
C TYR A 50 1.75 -14.48 3.66
N SER A 51 2.46 -15.10 2.69
CA SER A 51 1.91 -15.41 1.36
C SER A 51 0.63 -16.23 1.40
N ASP A 52 0.54 -17.21 2.32
CA ASP A 52 -0.58 -18.13 2.45
C ASP A 52 -1.74 -17.52 3.23
N LEU A 53 -1.50 -16.43 3.96
CA LEU A 53 -2.53 -15.75 4.73
C LEU A 53 -3.64 -15.22 3.81
N PHE A 54 -3.27 -14.54 2.72
CA PHE A 54 -4.18 -13.92 1.76
C PHE A 54 -4.57 -14.88 0.63
N SER A 55 -4.88 -16.13 0.98
CA SER A 55 -5.32 -17.18 0.05
C SER A 55 -6.82 -17.11 -0.23
N GLU A 56 -7.22 -17.69 -1.37
CA GLU A 56 -8.64 -17.83 -1.72
C GLU A 56 -9.43 -18.65 -0.68
N ASP A 57 -8.77 -19.61 -0.04
CA ASP A 57 -9.40 -20.44 0.99
C ASP A 57 -9.74 -19.62 2.23
N ASN A 58 -8.83 -18.77 2.69
CA ASN A 58 -9.10 -17.87 3.81
C ASN A 58 -10.12 -16.80 3.43
N LEU A 59 -10.10 -16.29 2.20
CA LEU A 59 -11.12 -15.35 1.71
C LEU A 59 -12.52 -15.99 1.72
N ARG A 60 -12.64 -17.25 1.29
CA ARG A 60 -13.92 -18.00 1.35
C ARG A 60 -14.41 -18.18 2.78
N GLU A 61 -13.51 -18.48 3.69
CA GLU A 61 -13.84 -18.63 5.12
C GLU A 61 -14.38 -17.34 5.73
N ILE A 62 -13.72 -16.19 5.44
CA ILE A 62 -14.17 -14.88 5.91
C ILE A 62 -15.56 -14.55 5.35
N LYS A 63 -15.80 -14.79 4.05
CA LYS A 63 -17.11 -14.56 3.40
C LYS A 63 -18.21 -15.44 4.01
N ALA A 64 -17.91 -16.71 4.26
CA ALA A 64 -18.85 -17.64 4.91
C ALA A 64 -19.17 -17.17 6.34
N SER A 65 -18.17 -16.79 7.11
CA SER A 65 -18.34 -16.27 8.48
C SER A 65 -19.15 -14.96 8.50
N LEU A 66 -18.90 -14.06 7.55
CA LEU A 66 -19.66 -12.80 7.39
C LEU A 66 -21.16 -13.09 7.11
N SER A 67 -21.42 -14.07 6.24
CA SER A 67 -22.79 -14.46 5.88
C SER A 67 -23.54 -15.13 7.05
N ALA A 68 -22.83 -15.84 7.91
CA ALA A 68 -23.37 -16.52 9.08
C ALA A 68 -23.51 -15.61 10.32
N ALA A 69 -22.83 -14.46 10.34
CA ALA A 69 -22.80 -13.57 11.47
C ALA A 69 -24.17 -12.95 11.76
N THR A 70 -24.72 -13.23 12.93
CA THR A 70 -26.00 -12.69 13.44
C THR A 70 -25.78 -11.49 14.36
N ASP A 71 -24.63 -11.43 15.05
CA ASP A 71 -24.23 -10.33 15.90
C ASP A 71 -23.71 -9.15 15.09
N SER A 72 -24.17 -7.93 15.41
CA SER A 72 -23.84 -6.70 14.69
C SER A 72 -22.34 -6.36 14.76
N ASP A 73 -21.72 -6.56 15.91
CA ASP A 73 -20.33 -6.18 16.11
C ASP A 73 -19.39 -7.20 15.48
N GLU A 74 -19.76 -8.48 15.55
CA GLU A 74 -19.04 -9.54 14.85
C GLU A 74 -19.11 -9.34 13.32
N ARG A 75 -20.29 -8.97 12.82
CA ARG A 75 -20.46 -8.65 11.39
C ARG A 75 -19.57 -7.49 10.94
N LYS A 76 -19.49 -6.41 11.71
CA LYS A 76 -18.60 -5.27 11.42
C LYS A 76 -17.14 -5.69 11.43
N ARG A 77 -16.69 -6.44 12.44
CA ARG A 77 -15.30 -6.93 12.54
C ARG A 77 -14.93 -7.82 11.36
N THR A 78 -15.84 -8.71 10.97
CA THR A 78 -15.60 -9.63 9.84
C THR A 78 -15.60 -8.87 8.51
N ASN A 79 -16.45 -7.85 8.36
CA ASN A 79 -16.43 -6.99 7.17
C ASN A 79 -15.12 -6.21 7.06
N SER A 80 -14.64 -5.59 8.14
CA SER A 80 -13.34 -4.89 8.12
C SER A 80 -12.17 -5.85 7.81
N LEU A 81 -12.24 -7.11 8.26
CA LEU A 81 -11.27 -8.13 7.88
C LEU A 81 -11.34 -8.45 6.39
N LEU A 82 -12.53 -8.56 5.82
CA LEU A 82 -12.75 -8.79 4.40
C LEU A 82 -12.19 -7.65 3.55
N GLU A 83 -12.45 -6.41 3.94
CA GLU A 83 -11.89 -5.20 3.28
C GLU A 83 -10.36 -5.21 3.31
N ALA A 84 -9.75 -5.55 4.45
CA ALA A 84 -8.30 -5.70 4.55
C ALA A 84 -7.75 -6.78 3.61
N PHE A 85 -8.45 -7.92 3.50
CA PHE A 85 -8.06 -8.98 2.57
C PHE A 85 -8.11 -8.53 1.11
N TYR A 86 -9.16 -7.86 0.69
CA TYR A 86 -9.25 -7.30 -0.66
C TYR A 86 -8.13 -6.31 -0.94
N GLY A 87 -7.87 -5.39 0.01
CA GLY A 87 -6.78 -4.43 -0.10
C GLY A 87 -5.43 -5.12 -0.33
N GLU A 88 -5.11 -6.15 0.44
CA GLU A 88 -3.85 -6.88 0.30
C GLU A 88 -3.75 -7.69 -1.00
N ILE A 89 -4.85 -8.34 -1.43
CA ILE A 89 -4.89 -9.06 -2.71
C ILE A 89 -4.61 -8.09 -3.87
N ILE A 90 -5.19 -6.89 -3.83
CA ILE A 90 -4.98 -5.84 -4.82
C ILE A 90 -3.53 -5.35 -4.76
N THR A 91 -3.05 -4.96 -3.58
CA THR A 91 -1.69 -4.47 -3.38
C THR A 91 -0.64 -5.45 -3.88
N LYS A 92 -0.82 -6.74 -3.63
CA LYS A 92 0.09 -7.79 -4.10
C LYS A 92 0.24 -7.80 -5.63
N LYS A 93 -0.81 -7.45 -6.37
CA LYS A 93 -0.79 -7.48 -7.85
C LYS A 93 -0.01 -6.32 -8.48
N HIS A 94 0.06 -5.16 -7.82
CA HIS A 94 0.80 -3.99 -8.32
C HIS A 94 1.97 -3.56 -7.42
N LYS A 95 2.41 -4.45 -6.55
CA LYS A 95 3.50 -4.23 -5.60
C LYS A 95 4.80 -3.76 -6.27
N SER A 96 5.15 -4.27 -7.45
CA SER A 96 6.36 -3.85 -8.17
C SER A 96 6.31 -2.34 -8.50
N LEU A 97 5.16 -1.83 -8.91
CA LEU A 97 4.96 -0.41 -9.21
C LEU A 97 5.02 0.45 -7.93
N ILE A 98 4.47 -0.05 -6.82
CA ILE A 98 4.59 0.64 -5.52
C ILE A 98 6.08 0.74 -5.11
N ASN A 99 6.83 -0.35 -5.25
CA ASN A 99 8.25 -0.34 -4.93
C ASN A 99 9.04 0.60 -5.85
N GLU A 100 8.74 0.63 -7.14
CA GLU A 100 9.33 1.55 -8.12
C GLU A 100 9.07 3.01 -7.75
N LEU A 101 7.82 3.36 -7.38
CA LEU A 101 7.49 4.71 -6.90
C LEU A 101 8.30 5.09 -5.66
N LEU A 102 8.38 4.19 -4.67
CA LEU A 102 9.15 4.42 -3.45
C LEU A 102 10.65 4.59 -3.74
N GLU A 103 11.19 3.83 -4.69
CA GLU A 103 12.58 3.95 -5.14
C GLU A 103 12.81 5.30 -5.85
N LEU A 104 12.00 5.65 -6.84
CA LEU A 104 12.06 6.95 -7.53
C LEU A 104 12.02 8.12 -6.54
N GLU A 105 11.07 8.13 -5.61
CA GLU A 105 10.97 9.19 -4.61
C GLU A 105 12.17 9.27 -3.66
N SER A 106 12.77 8.12 -3.32
CA SER A 106 13.83 8.06 -2.29
C SER A 106 15.23 8.29 -2.85
N THR A 107 15.46 7.95 -4.12
CA THR A 107 16.80 7.98 -4.73
C THR A 107 17.00 9.12 -5.72
N SER A 108 15.90 9.70 -6.26
CA SER A 108 16.01 10.76 -7.25
C SER A 108 16.45 12.08 -6.66
N GLU A 109 17.21 12.82 -7.47
CA GLU A 109 17.74 14.14 -7.13
C GLU A 109 17.21 15.20 -8.10
N ILE A 110 16.90 16.37 -7.57
CA ILE A 110 16.49 17.55 -8.35
C ILE A 110 17.62 18.57 -8.37
N GLU A 111 17.99 19.01 -9.55
CA GLU A 111 18.95 20.11 -9.69
C GLU A 111 18.31 21.44 -9.32
N ILE A 112 18.82 22.08 -8.26
CA ILE A 112 18.34 23.37 -7.76
C ILE A 112 19.24 24.55 -8.17
N GLY A 113 20.28 24.30 -8.95
CA GLY A 113 21.21 25.29 -9.51
C GLY A 113 22.38 24.60 -10.20
N PRO A 114 23.24 25.35 -10.90
CA PRO A 114 24.34 24.77 -11.66
C PRO A 114 25.22 23.84 -10.81
N GLY A 115 25.18 22.53 -11.10
CA GLY A 115 25.94 21.50 -10.39
C GLY A 115 25.53 21.27 -8.93
N LYS A 116 24.36 21.75 -8.52
CA LYS A 116 23.84 21.53 -7.16
C LYS A 116 22.53 20.74 -7.25
N THR A 117 22.54 19.51 -6.72
CA THR A 117 21.35 18.64 -6.62
C THR A 117 20.92 18.50 -5.16
N VAL A 118 19.66 18.15 -4.96
CA VAL A 118 19.07 17.80 -3.67
C VAL A 118 18.10 16.63 -3.85
N PRO A 119 17.93 15.78 -2.83
CA PRO A 119 16.94 14.71 -2.90
C PRO A 119 15.54 15.25 -3.24
N TYR A 120 14.81 14.57 -4.12
CA TYR A 120 13.44 14.94 -4.51
C TYR A 120 12.55 15.23 -3.31
N ARG A 121 12.57 14.36 -2.29
CA ARG A 121 11.74 14.51 -1.07
C ARG A 121 12.01 15.80 -0.29
N SER A 122 13.18 16.40 -0.43
CA SER A 122 13.53 17.67 0.21
C SER A 122 13.48 18.88 -0.73
N SER A 123 13.28 18.67 -2.03
CA SER A 123 13.32 19.73 -3.03
C SER A 123 12.32 20.86 -2.77
N MET A 124 11.14 20.53 -2.24
CA MET A 124 10.10 21.51 -1.89
C MET A 124 10.56 22.49 -0.79
N PHE A 125 11.36 22.05 0.18
CA PHE A 125 11.91 22.94 1.21
C PHE A 125 12.87 23.95 0.59
N TYR A 126 13.72 23.53 -0.38
CA TYR A 126 14.60 24.43 -1.10
C TYR A 126 13.83 25.41 -1.97
N LEU A 127 12.72 24.99 -2.59
CA LEU A 127 11.83 25.87 -3.32
C LEU A 127 11.23 26.96 -2.43
N LEU A 128 10.76 26.59 -1.24
CA LEU A 128 10.14 27.52 -0.28
C LEU A 128 11.17 28.53 0.29
N ASP A 129 12.41 28.10 0.48
CA ASP A 129 13.48 28.95 1.05
C ASP A 129 14.20 29.82 0.00
N GLU A 130 13.99 29.61 -1.31
CA GLU A 130 14.65 30.37 -2.36
C GLU A 130 14.06 31.80 -2.45
N PRO A 131 14.84 32.86 -2.17
CA PRO A 131 14.36 34.22 -2.16
C PRO A 131 14.07 34.79 -3.57
N SER A 132 14.78 34.32 -4.60
CA SER A 132 14.64 34.82 -5.97
C SER A 132 13.41 34.21 -6.65
N PRO A 133 12.43 35.03 -7.13
CA PRO A 133 11.26 34.52 -7.84
C PRO A 133 11.60 33.75 -9.13
N ASP A 134 12.63 34.18 -9.85
CA ASP A 134 13.03 33.54 -11.10
C ASP A 134 13.66 32.17 -10.83
N ARG A 135 14.47 32.06 -9.80
CA ARG A 135 15.04 30.78 -9.38
C ARG A 135 13.98 29.83 -8.80
N ARG A 136 13.00 30.35 -8.04
CA ARG A 136 11.86 29.52 -7.62
C ARG A 136 11.16 28.88 -8.81
N LYS A 137 10.83 29.66 -9.84
CA LYS A 137 10.21 29.14 -11.08
C LYS A 137 11.08 28.13 -11.81
N GLU A 138 12.39 28.25 -11.75
CA GLU A 138 13.30 27.28 -12.34
C GLU A 138 13.28 25.96 -11.57
N ILE A 139 13.39 26.01 -10.24
CA ILE A 139 13.33 24.82 -9.38
C ILE A 139 11.95 24.14 -9.53
N GLU A 140 10.87 24.91 -9.47
CA GLU A 140 9.49 24.43 -9.66
C GLU A 140 9.34 23.63 -10.96
N ARG A 141 9.79 24.19 -12.11
CA ARG A 141 9.73 23.49 -13.39
C ARG A 141 10.52 22.18 -13.40
N LYS A 142 11.66 22.11 -12.69
CA LYS A 142 12.43 20.86 -12.59
C LYS A 142 11.72 19.81 -11.72
N ILE A 143 11.07 20.23 -10.64
CA ILE A 143 10.23 19.35 -9.83
C ILE A 143 9.04 18.86 -10.66
N GLU A 144 8.35 19.76 -11.37
CA GLU A 144 7.21 19.42 -12.23
C GLU A 144 7.60 18.44 -13.35
N SER A 145 8.76 18.67 -14.00
CA SER A 145 9.28 17.77 -15.04
C SER A 145 9.54 16.37 -14.47
N PHE A 146 10.20 16.27 -13.32
CA PHE A 146 10.43 14.97 -12.66
C PHE A 146 9.10 14.26 -12.33
N VAL A 147 8.14 14.98 -11.78
CA VAL A 147 6.82 14.40 -11.46
C VAL A 147 6.11 13.94 -12.73
N SER A 148 6.11 14.79 -13.78
CA SER A 148 5.43 14.49 -15.05
C SER A 148 6.08 13.33 -15.80
N ASP A 149 7.41 13.32 -15.86
CA ASP A 149 8.15 12.46 -16.77
C ASP A 149 8.52 11.11 -16.12
N GLU A 150 8.67 11.08 -14.79
CA GLU A 150 9.14 9.89 -14.07
C GLU A 150 8.09 9.30 -13.13
N LEU A 151 7.43 10.13 -12.28
CA LEU A 151 6.48 9.60 -11.28
C LEU A 151 5.09 9.31 -11.85
N ASN A 152 4.54 10.24 -12.63
CA ASN A 152 3.17 10.10 -13.14
C ASN A 152 2.97 8.84 -14.00
N PRO A 153 3.89 8.44 -14.90
CA PRO A 153 3.72 7.21 -15.67
C PRO A 153 3.57 5.96 -14.81
N VAL A 154 4.36 5.86 -13.72
CA VAL A 154 4.29 4.71 -12.80
C VAL A 154 3.01 4.78 -11.95
N LEU A 155 2.61 5.98 -11.53
CA LEU A 155 1.34 6.19 -10.80
C LEU A 155 0.13 5.81 -11.66
N GLU A 156 0.08 6.26 -12.91
CA GLU A 156 -1.02 5.94 -13.84
C GLU A 156 -1.12 4.44 -14.07
N GLU A 157 -0.01 3.75 -14.33
CA GLU A 157 0.02 2.30 -14.46
C GLU A 157 -0.44 1.59 -13.17
N SER A 158 -0.03 2.10 -12.00
CA SER A 158 -0.44 1.57 -10.70
C SER A 158 -1.97 1.68 -10.51
N PHE A 159 -2.57 2.82 -10.86
CA PHE A 159 -4.02 3.01 -10.79
C PHE A 159 -4.77 2.10 -11.76
N LEU A 160 -4.28 1.94 -13.00
CA LEU A 160 -4.89 1.04 -13.98
C LEU A 160 -4.85 -0.42 -13.51
N GLN A 161 -3.75 -0.84 -12.88
CA GLN A 161 -3.64 -2.19 -12.34
C GLN A 161 -4.51 -2.39 -11.08
N GLU A 162 -4.64 -1.36 -10.23
CA GLU A 162 -5.57 -1.38 -9.10
C GLU A 162 -7.01 -1.55 -9.58
N GLU A 163 -7.45 -0.72 -10.54
CA GLU A 163 -8.80 -0.78 -11.11
C GLU A 163 -9.11 -2.16 -11.74
N LYS A 164 -8.17 -2.67 -12.53
CA LYS A 164 -8.27 -4.01 -13.10
C LYS A 164 -8.43 -5.08 -12.02
N SER A 165 -7.66 -4.99 -10.94
CA SER A 165 -7.70 -5.94 -9.83
C SER A 165 -9.03 -5.89 -9.07
N ILE A 166 -9.60 -4.70 -8.88
CA ILE A 166 -10.92 -4.48 -8.30
C ILE A 166 -12.00 -5.14 -9.16
N ASN A 167 -11.95 -4.94 -10.48
CA ASN A 167 -12.89 -5.54 -11.42
C ASN A 167 -12.79 -7.08 -11.45
N GLU A 168 -11.58 -7.64 -11.36
CA GLU A 168 -11.36 -9.10 -11.26
C GLU A 168 -11.94 -9.69 -9.96
N LEU A 169 -12.02 -8.91 -8.89
CA LEU A 169 -12.69 -9.30 -7.64
C LEU A 169 -14.22 -9.18 -7.70
N GLY A 170 -14.76 -8.65 -8.82
CA GLY A 170 -16.20 -8.54 -9.08
C GLY A 170 -16.83 -7.22 -8.64
N PHE A 171 -16.03 -6.22 -8.32
CA PHE A 171 -16.51 -4.88 -7.95
C PHE A 171 -16.39 -3.92 -9.13
N ALA A 172 -17.34 -3.00 -9.29
CA ALA A 172 -17.27 -1.99 -10.34
C ALA A 172 -16.24 -0.88 -10.03
N ASN A 173 -15.97 -0.63 -8.76
CA ASN A 173 -15.00 0.36 -8.29
C ASN A 173 -14.64 0.12 -6.81
N LYS A 174 -13.65 0.88 -6.31
CA LYS A 174 -13.16 0.77 -4.92
C LYS A 174 -14.21 1.11 -3.85
N VAL A 175 -15.20 1.95 -4.19
CA VAL A 175 -16.25 2.36 -3.24
C VAL A 175 -17.25 1.24 -2.98
N GLU A 176 -17.42 0.33 -3.95
CA GLU A 176 -18.31 -0.82 -3.83
C GLU A 176 -17.65 -2.03 -3.13
N MET A 177 -16.35 -2.01 -2.97
CA MET A 177 -15.58 -3.05 -2.32
C MET A 177 -15.70 -2.98 -0.80
#